data_84d67d593f5c36c211b854a1117ba96d
#
_entry.id   84d67d593f5c36c211b854a1117ba96d
#
_cell.length_a   1.000
_cell.length_b   1.000
_cell.length_c   1.000
_cell.angle_alpha   90.00
_cell.angle_beta   90.00
_cell.angle_gamma   90.00
#
_symmetry.space_group_name_H-M   'P 1'
#
loop_
_entity.id
_entity.type
_entity.pdbx_description
1 polymer ?
#
loop_
_entity_poly.entity_id
_entity_poly.type
_entity_poly.pdbx_seq_one_letter_code
_entity_poly.pdbx_strand_id
1 'polypeptide(L)'
;MNIKSLMALILQLVCLPAIANNSQETVEKEYQIYWGICSNTSLMQSYPQKARKACNKAIEVDPNNPDISNPYLLKSLITIMFTDELKKGQSKTIFESTYKDLTKVIDNSDSVGQKSQASSYRLFTELIFKKKYKKYLGSNLCSDLERGLNHKMGRDLTQILMATYKNLKKECA
;
A
#
# COMPACT_ATOMS: atom_id res chain seq x y z
N MET A 1 -42.85 21.15 27.93
CA MET A 1 -42.08 20.83 26.70
C MET A 1 -43.02 20.90 25.53
N ASN A 2 -42.76 21.75 24.54
CA ASN A 2 -43.71 22.04 23.46
C ASN A 2 -43.64 20.93 22.42
N ILE A 3 -44.80 20.41 21.97
CA ILE A 3 -44.91 19.28 21.00
C ILE A 3 -44.08 19.53 19.73
N LYS A 4 -43.93 20.80 19.31
CA LYS A 4 -43.08 21.20 18.17
C LYS A 4 -41.57 20.94 18.40
N SER A 5 -41.09 21.08 19.65
CA SER A 5 -39.68 20.78 20.00
C SER A 5 -39.42 19.28 20.05
N LEU A 6 -40.42 18.49 20.46
CA LEU A 6 -40.30 17.03 20.48
C LEU A 6 -40.29 16.44 19.06
N MET A 7 -41.10 16.96 18.14
CA MET A 7 -41.07 16.55 16.73
C MET A 7 -39.79 16.92 16.04
N ALA A 8 -39.20 18.09 16.31
CA ALA A 8 -37.91 18.48 15.76
C ALA A 8 -36.76 17.54 16.21
N LEU A 9 -36.82 17.12 17.48
CA LEU A 9 -35.82 16.17 18.04
C LEU A 9 -35.92 14.77 17.43
N ILE A 10 -37.15 14.29 17.20
CA ILE A 10 -37.40 12.99 16.56
C ILE A 10 -37.02 12.99 15.10
N LEU A 11 -37.25 14.08 14.34
CA LEU A 11 -36.80 14.21 12.96
C LEU A 11 -35.25 14.22 12.83
N GLN A 12 -34.57 14.87 13.78
CA GLN A 12 -33.09 14.86 13.77
C GLN A 12 -32.48 13.47 14.05
N LEU A 13 -33.13 12.68 14.94
CA LEU A 13 -32.68 11.32 15.28
C LEU A 13 -32.93 10.28 14.18
N VAL A 14 -33.94 10.48 13.32
CA VAL A 14 -34.30 9.54 12.24
C VAL A 14 -33.50 9.84 10.94
N CYS A 15 -33.11 11.10 10.70
CA CYS A 15 -32.38 11.47 9.47
C CYS A 15 -30.86 11.21 9.54
N LEU A 16 -30.25 11.16 10.72
CA LEU A 16 -28.80 10.97 10.88
C LEU A 16 -28.28 9.62 10.33
N PRO A 17 -28.93 8.47 10.61
CA PRO A 17 -28.43 7.19 10.09
C PRO A 17 -28.59 7.04 8.57
N ALA A 18 -29.61 7.63 7.96
CA ALA A 18 -29.83 7.56 6.51
C ALA A 18 -28.80 8.37 5.72
N ILE A 19 -28.37 9.51 6.23
CA ILE A 19 -27.33 10.35 5.59
C ILE A 19 -25.96 9.68 5.74
N ALA A 20 -25.68 9.09 6.89
CA ALA A 20 -24.42 8.37 7.13
C ALA A 20 -24.29 7.13 6.22
N ASN A 21 -25.35 6.34 6.06
CA ASN A 21 -25.34 5.17 5.19
C ASN A 21 -25.15 5.54 3.71
N ASN A 22 -25.78 6.60 3.21
CA ASN A 22 -25.60 7.05 1.83
C ASN A 22 -24.19 7.55 1.55
N SER A 23 -23.55 8.22 2.51
CA SER A 23 -22.17 8.69 2.35
C SER A 23 -21.17 7.53 2.33
N GLN A 24 -21.35 6.53 3.17
CA GLN A 24 -20.49 5.36 3.24
C GLN A 24 -20.61 4.48 1.99
N GLU A 25 -21.83 4.28 1.47
CA GLU A 25 -22.06 3.58 0.20
C GLU A 25 -21.40 4.30 -0.99
N THR A 26 -21.41 5.62 -1.00
CA THR A 26 -20.76 6.41 -2.04
C THR A 26 -19.24 6.27 -1.97
N VAL A 27 -18.64 6.33 -0.77
CA VAL A 27 -17.21 6.14 -0.54
C VAL A 27 -16.77 4.74 -0.99
N GLU A 28 -17.52 3.70 -0.60
CA GLU A 28 -17.23 2.31 -1.02
C GLU A 28 -17.27 2.15 -2.54
N LYS A 29 -18.30 2.68 -3.22
CA LYS A 29 -18.40 2.63 -4.68
C LYS A 29 -17.21 3.33 -5.35
N GLU A 30 -16.82 4.50 -4.87
CA GLU A 30 -15.68 5.25 -5.40
C GLU A 30 -14.36 4.50 -5.16
N TYR A 31 -14.18 3.92 -3.97
CA TYR A 31 -13.04 3.06 -3.68
C TYR A 31 -12.95 1.89 -4.66
N GLN A 32 -14.05 1.17 -4.90
CA GLN A 32 -14.08 0.02 -5.81
C GLN A 32 -13.74 0.41 -7.25
N ILE A 33 -14.15 1.59 -7.72
CA ILE A 33 -13.77 2.09 -9.04
C ILE A 33 -12.25 2.25 -9.13
N TYR A 34 -11.63 2.97 -8.20
CA TYR A 34 -10.20 3.19 -8.22
C TYR A 34 -9.41 1.91 -7.95
N TRP A 35 -9.89 1.04 -7.08
CA TRP A 35 -9.29 -0.27 -6.85
C TRP A 35 -9.33 -1.14 -8.11
N GLY A 36 -10.45 -1.18 -8.85
CA GLY A 36 -10.55 -1.90 -10.12
C GLY A 36 -9.56 -1.40 -11.17
N ILE A 37 -9.32 -0.08 -11.24
CA ILE A 37 -8.29 0.49 -12.13
C ILE A 37 -6.89 0.15 -11.64
N CYS A 38 -6.64 0.28 -10.34
CA CYS A 38 -5.36 -0.03 -9.68
C CYS A 38 -4.95 -1.49 -9.92
N SER A 39 -5.88 -2.44 -9.75
CA SER A 39 -5.65 -3.88 -9.86
C SER A 39 -5.70 -4.43 -11.29
N ASN A 40 -5.98 -3.62 -12.29
CA ASN A 40 -6.04 -4.04 -13.69
C ASN A 40 -4.64 -4.35 -14.24
N THR A 41 -4.36 -5.63 -14.44
CA THR A 41 -3.05 -6.12 -14.89
C THR A 41 -2.64 -5.55 -16.25
N SER A 42 -3.57 -5.46 -17.22
CA SER A 42 -3.28 -4.89 -18.54
C SER A 42 -2.94 -3.41 -18.45
N LEU A 43 -3.64 -2.67 -17.59
CA LEU A 43 -3.37 -1.26 -17.36
C LEU A 43 -2.02 -1.05 -16.66
N MET A 44 -1.66 -1.92 -15.71
CA MET A 44 -0.36 -1.89 -15.05
C MET A 44 0.79 -2.08 -16.04
N GLN A 45 0.65 -3.01 -16.96
CA GLN A 45 1.68 -3.29 -17.97
C GLN A 45 1.81 -2.18 -19.00
N SER A 46 0.68 -1.64 -19.49
CA SER A 46 0.68 -0.65 -20.57
C SER A 46 0.82 0.79 -20.07
N TYR A 47 0.31 1.08 -18.86
CA TYR A 47 0.25 2.43 -18.29
C TYR A 47 0.49 2.43 -16.78
N PRO A 48 1.68 2.00 -16.29
CA PRO A 48 1.96 1.80 -14.88
C PRO A 48 1.72 3.05 -14.03
N GLN A 49 1.99 4.25 -14.58
CA GLN A 49 1.73 5.49 -13.85
C GLN A 49 0.24 5.79 -13.64
N LYS A 50 -0.63 5.36 -14.58
CA LYS A 50 -2.10 5.49 -14.40
C LYS A 50 -2.59 4.52 -13.33
N ALA A 51 -2.17 3.26 -13.38
CA ALA A 51 -2.50 2.28 -12.36
C ALA A 51 -2.03 2.73 -10.97
N ARG A 52 -0.78 3.21 -10.85
CA ARG A 52 -0.24 3.72 -9.60
C ARG A 52 -1.01 4.93 -9.05
N LYS A 53 -1.47 5.85 -9.91
CA LYS A 53 -2.32 6.98 -9.50
C LYS A 53 -3.69 6.50 -9.01
N ALA A 54 -4.26 5.48 -9.63
CA ALA A 54 -5.52 4.89 -9.18
C ALA A 54 -5.39 4.23 -7.81
N CYS A 55 -4.27 3.52 -7.54
CA CYS A 55 -3.98 3.01 -6.19
C CYS A 55 -3.93 4.14 -5.15
N ASN A 56 -3.29 5.28 -5.47
CA ASN A 56 -3.30 6.45 -4.58
C ASN A 56 -4.72 6.95 -4.32
N LYS A 57 -5.55 7.02 -5.38
CA LYS A 57 -6.94 7.49 -5.23
C LYS A 57 -7.78 6.54 -4.38
N ALA A 58 -7.63 5.22 -4.53
CA ALA A 58 -8.30 4.27 -3.66
C ALA A 58 -7.93 4.50 -2.18
N ILE A 59 -6.63 4.71 -1.89
CA ILE A 59 -6.14 4.99 -0.54
C ILE A 59 -6.68 6.32 0.01
N GLU A 60 -6.78 7.36 -0.84
CA GLU A 60 -7.29 8.69 -0.45
C GLU A 60 -8.80 8.67 -0.18
N VAL A 61 -9.57 7.91 -0.96
CA VAL A 61 -11.04 7.82 -0.85
C VAL A 61 -11.46 7.11 0.41
N ASP A 62 -10.83 5.98 0.73
CA ASP A 62 -11.15 5.22 1.94
C ASP A 62 -9.87 4.74 2.65
N PRO A 63 -9.22 5.60 3.44
CA PRO A 63 -8.00 5.25 4.16
C PRO A 63 -8.19 4.23 5.27
N ASN A 64 -9.43 3.95 5.68
CA ASN A 64 -9.80 3.00 6.73
C ASN A 64 -10.42 1.71 6.18
N ASN A 65 -10.39 1.52 4.85
CA ASN A 65 -10.91 0.31 4.24
C ASN A 65 -10.24 -0.94 4.83
N PRO A 66 -10.97 -2.01 5.16
CA PRO A 66 -10.39 -3.26 5.66
C PRO A 66 -9.33 -3.84 4.72
N ASP A 67 -9.48 -3.62 3.41
CA ASP A 67 -8.58 -4.10 2.37
C ASP A 67 -7.49 -3.08 1.98
N ILE A 68 -7.32 -1.99 2.74
CA ILE A 68 -6.41 -0.88 2.40
C ILE A 68 -4.95 -1.32 2.20
N SER A 69 -4.55 -2.44 2.77
CA SER A 69 -3.22 -3.02 2.55
C SER A 69 -2.99 -3.40 1.08
N ASN A 70 -4.02 -3.80 0.34
CA ASN A 70 -3.91 -4.25 -1.05
C ASN A 70 -3.49 -3.12 -2.01
N PRO A 71 -4.13 -1.93 -2.04
CA PRO A 71 -3.64 -0.83 -2.85
C PRO A 71 -2.24 -0.34 -2.48
N TYR A 72 -1.84 -0.38 -1.19
CA TYR A 72 -0.46 -0.07 -0.79
C TYR A 72 0.54 -1.07 -1.37
N LEU A 73 0.27 -2.37 -1.26
CA LEU A 73 1.12 -3.43 -1.80
C LEU A 73 1.24 -3.33 -3.32
N LEU A 74 0.12 -3.15 -4.02
CA LEU A 74 0.11 -3.10 -5.48
C LEU A 74 0.79 -1.85 -6.03
N LYS A 75 0.56 -0.68 -5.42
CA LYS A 75 1.28 0.56 -5.74
C LYS A 75 2.79 0.38 -5.58
N SER A 76 3.21 -0.31 -4.52
CA SER A 76 4.61 -0.58 -4.25
C SER A 76 5.21 -1.54 -5.29
N LEU A 77 4.49 -2.59 -5.65
CA LEU A 77 4.89 -3.52 -6.71
C LEU A 77 5.06 -2.80 -8.06
N ILE A 78 4.11 -1.96 -8.46
CA ILE A 78 4.20 -1.14 -9.68
C ILE A 78 5.45 -0.27 -9.65
N THR A 79 5.74 0.37 -8.52
CA THR A 79 6.94 1.21 -8.36
C THR A 79 8.22 0.39 -8.54
N ILE A 80 8.29 -0.81 -8.00
CA ILE A 80 9.44 -1.71 -8.07
C ILE A 80 9.64 -2.22 -9.50
N MET A 81 8.56 -2.68 -10.15
CA MET A 81 8.64 -3.29 -11.48
C MET A 81 8.96 -2.26 -12.59
N PHE A 82 8.45 -1.06 -12.46
CA PHE A 82 8.55 -0.02 -13.49
C PHE A 82 9.43 1.16 -13.05
N THR A 83 10.51 0.85 -12.32
CA THR A 83 11.45 1.84 -11.78
C THR A 83 12.04 2.76 -12.84
N ASP A 84 12.32 2.23 -14.04
CA ASP A 84 12.95 2.98 -15.12
C ASP A 84 12.00 4.00 -15.78
N GLU A 85 10.69 3.79 -15.64
CA GLU A 85 9.66 4.71 -16.13
C GLU A 85 9.38 5.87 -15.15
N LEU A 86 9.98 5.85 -13.96
CA LEU A 86 9.87 6.95 -13.01
C LEU A 86 10.66 8.16 -13.53
N LYS A 87 10.01 9.31 -13.59
CA LYS A 87 10.67 10.57 -13.97
C LYS A 87 11.91 10.81 -13.10
N LYS A 88 13.05 11.11 -13.73
CA LYS A 88 14.35 11.23 -13.06
C LYS A 88 14.35 12.11 -11.81
N GLY A 89 13.61 13.23 -11.82
CA GLY A 89 13.53 14.14 -10.67
C GLY A 89 12.64 13.67 -9.51
N GLN A 90 11.74 12.70 -9.73
CA GLN A 90 10.77 12.25 -8.73
C GLN A 90 11.08 10.89 -8.13
N SER A 91 12.06 10.16 -8.69
CA SER A 91 12.31 8.78 -8.30
C SER A 91 12.67 8.62 -6.82
N LYS A 92 13.46 9.55 -6.25
CA LYS A 92 13.84 9.50 -4.83
C LYS A 92 12.61 9.59 -3.92
N THR A 93 11.78 10.60 -4.10
CA THR A 93 10.55 10.82 -3.31
C THR A 93 9.58 9.65 -3.46
N ILE A 94 9.50 9.05 -4.65
CA ILE A 94 8.66 7.88 -4.90
C ILE A 94 9.15 6.67 -4.11
N PHE A 95 10.46 6.41 -4.06
CA PHE A 95 11.01 5.32 -3.25
C PHE A 95 10.80 5.55 -1.75
N GLU A 96 11.02 6.78 -1.26
CA GLU A 96 10.78 7.15 0.13
C GLU A 96 9.30 6.97 0.52
N SER A 97 8.37 7.38 -0.36
CA SER A 97 6.94 7.15 -0.17
C SER A 97 6.60 5.66 -0.17
N THR A 98 7.14 4.89 -1.12
CA THR A 98 6.91 3.44 -1.21
C THR A 98 7.38 2.72 0.05
N TYR A 99 8.55 3.08 0.57
CA TYR A 99 9.06 2.54 1.82
C TYR A 99 8.12 2.82 3.01
N LYS A 100 7.61 4.04 3.12
CA LYS A 100 6.64 4.43 4.15
C LYS A 100 5.31 3.68 4.03
N ASP A 101 4.81 3.52 2.81
CA ASP A 101 3.57 2.80 2.55
C ASP A 101 3.67 1.32 2.96
N LEU A 102 4.80 0.67 2.62
CA LEU A 102 5.07 -0.70 3.03
C LEU A 102 5.24 -0.84 4.55
N THR A 103 5.83 0.17 5.20
CA THR A 103 5.90 0.23 6.67
C THR A 103 4.50 0.25 7.28
N LYS A 104 3.57 1.04 6.74
CA LYS A 104 2.17 1.06 7.21
C LYS A 104 1.50 -0.32 7.09
N VAL A 105 1.72 -1.06 5.99
CA VAL A 105 1.17 -2.41 5.84
C VAL A 105 1.77 -3.36 6.88
N ILE A 106 3.07 -3.28 7.14
CA ILE A 106 3.74 -4.14 8.13
C ILE A 106 3.22 -3.86 9.53
N ASP A 107 2.99 -2.60 9.86
CA ASP A 107 2.58 -2.19 11.21
C ASP A 107 1.09 -2.45 11.46
N ASN A 108 0.22 -2.24 10.46
CA ASN A 108 -1.22 -2.19 10.66
C ASN A 108 -2.01 -3.37 10.07
N SER A 109 -1.46 -4.16 9.14
CA SER A 109 -2.19 -5.32 8.61
C SER A 109 -2.29 -6.44 9.66
N ASP A 110 -3.44 -7.08 9.77
CA ASP A 110 -3.61 -8.29 10.60
C ASP A 110 -3.12 -9.56 9.90
N SER A 111 -2.92 -9.50 8.58
CA SER A 111 -2.49 -10.64 7.76
C SER A 111 -0.98 -10.84 7.81
N VAL A 112 -0.54 -11.98 8.38
CA VAL A 112 0.87 -12.42 8.36
C VAL A 112 1.41 -12.50 6.92
N GLY A 113 0.58 -12.95 5.97
CA GLY A 113 0.94 -13.02 4.56
C GLY A 113 1.22 -11.65 3.95
N GLN A 114 0.34 -10.66 4.20
CA GLN A 114 0.54 -9.30 3.73
C GLN A 114 1.77 -8.64 4.38
N LYS A 115 2.00 -8.85 5.68
CA LYS A 115 3.21 -8.37 6.36
C LYS A 115 4.48 -8.95 5.76
N SER A 116 4.49 -10.25 5.48
CA SER A 116 5.63 -10.92 4.82
C SER A 116 5.87 -10.39 3.41
N GLN A 117 4.81 -10.21 2.61
CA GLN A 117 4.89 -9.64 1.27
C GLN A 117 5.39 -8.20 1.30
N ALA A 118 4.87 -7.38 2.20
CA ALA A 118 5.29 -5.99 2.38
C ALA A 118 6.77 -5.90 2.77
N SER A 119 7.24 -6.79 3.65
CA SER A 119 8.65 -6.87 4.04
C SER A 119 9.55 -7.21 2.85
N SER A 120 9.15 -8.15 2.01
CA SER A 120 9.89 -8.50 0.79
C SER A 120 9.94 -7.33 -0.20
N TYR A 121 8.84 -6.61 -0.39
CA TYR A 121 8.81 -5.42 -1.24
C TYR A 121 9.62 -4.27 -0.65
N ARG A 122 9.59 -4.08 0.68
CA ARG A 122 10.39 -3.06 1.36
C ARG A 122 11.88 -3.36 1.24
N LEU A 123 12.27 -4.60 1.46
CA LEU A 123 13.64 -5.08 1.22
C LEU A 123 14.09 -4.80 -0.22
N PHE A 124 13.27 -5.11 -1.21
CA PHE A 124 13.60 -4.83 -2.62
C PHE A 124 13.71 -3.33 -2.91
N THR A 125 12.78 -2.54 -2.40
CA THR A 125 12.82 -1.07 -2.50
C THR A 125 14.13 -0.51 -1.94
N GLU A 126 14.55 -1.00 -0.79
CA GLU A 126 15.79 -0.65 -0.09
C GLU A 126 17.03 -0.97 -0.94
N LEU A 127 17.10 -2.17 -1.51
CA LEU A 127 18.22 -2.62 -2.34
C LEU A 127 18.33 -1.80 -3.64
N ILE A 128 17.20 -1.50 -4.31
CA ILE A 128 17.20 -0.63 -5.49
C ILE A 128 17.67 0.78 -5.10
N PHE A 129 17.16 1.32 -4.00
CA PHE A 129 17.52 2.65 -3.53
C PHE A 129 19.00 2.74 -3.17
N LYS A 130 19.53 1.76 -2.42
CA LYS A 130 20.97 1.65 -2.11
C LYS A 130 21.83 1.61 -3.38
N LYS A 131 21.44 0.80 -4.36
CA LYS A 131 22.14 0.72 -5.65
C LYS A 131 22.19 2.07 -6.36
N LYS A 132 21.07 2.82 -6.36
CA LYS A 132 20.93 4.08 -7.08
C LYS A 132 21.53 5.28 -6.35
N TYR A 133 21.34 5.35 -5.03
CA TYR A 133 21.68 6.53 -4.21
C TYR A 133 22.82 6.29 -3.21
N LYS A 134 23.40 5.09 -3.19
CA LYS A 134 24.54 4.69 -2.33
C LYS A 134 24.25 4.80 -0.82
N LYS A 135 22.98 4.80 -0.43
CA LYS A 135 22.53 4.83 0.98
C LYS A 135 21.25 4.01 1.15
N TYR A 136 20.97 3.59 2.36
CA TYR A 136 19.71 2.94 2.71
C TYR A 136 18.62 3.98 3.02
N LEU A 137 17.34 3.55 2.90
CA LEU A 137 16.15 4.33 3.30
C LEU A 137 15.89 4.22 4.79
N GLY A 138 16.22 3.07 5.40
CA GLY A 138 15.97 2.79 6.80
C GLY A 138 16.94 1.75 7.36
N SER A 139 16.61 1.21 8.54
CA SER A 139 17.41 0.23 9.28
C SER A 139 16.77 -1.16 9.37
N ASN A 140 15.75 -1.43 8.54
CA ASN A 140 14.91 -2.63 8.68
C ASN A 140 15.34 -3.81 7.78
N LEU A 141 16.49 -3.71 7.12
CA LEU A 141 16.96 -4.68 6.13
C LEU A 141 16.88 -6.13 6.63
N CYS A 142 17.41 -6.39 7.81
CA CYS A 142 17.52 -7.76 8.34
C CYS A 142 16.18 -8.28 8.88
N SER A 143 15.41 -7.45 9.57
CA SER A 143 14.06 -7.82 9.99
C SER A 143 13.12 -8.05 8.80
N ASP A 144 13.30 -7.32 7.70
CA ASP A 144 12.54 -7.54 6.48
C ASP A 144 12.96 -8.82 5.75
N LEU A 145 14.25 -9.15 5.77
CA LEU A 145 14.73 -10.43 5.24
C LEU A 145 14.11 -11.61 5.99
N GLU A 146 14.14 -11.58 7.32
CA GLU A 146 13.57 -12.62 8.17
C GLU A 146 12.06 -12.73 7.97
N ARG A 147 11.32 -11.62 8.08
CA ARG A 147 9.87 -11.61 7.94
C ARG A 147 9.42 -12.01 6.53
N GLY A 148 10.15 -11.61 5.49
CA GLY A 148 9.88 -11.99 4.12
C GLY A 148 9.99 -13.51 3.89
N LEU A 149 10.84 -14.22 4.63
CA LEU A 149 10.99 -15.66 4.56
C LEU A 149 9.91 -16.43 5.34
N ASN A 150 9.25 -15.81 6.32
CA ASN A 150 8.35 -16.48 7.25
C ASN A 150 7.02 -16.94 6.62
N HIS A 151 6.62 -16.40 5.47
CA HIS A 151 5.35 -16.74 4.85
C HIS A 151 5.49 -16.88 3.33
N LYS A 152 4.71 -17.80 2.71
CA LYS A 152 4.78 -18.09 1.27
C LYS A 152 4.69 -16.82 0.40
N MET A 153 3.80 -15.88 0.74
CA MET A 153 3.59 -14.65 -0.06
C MET A 153 4.84 -13.77 -0.22
N GLY A 154 5.76 -13.80 0.75
CA GLY A 154 7.02 -13.06 0.65
C GLY A 154 8.23 -13.93 0.31
N ARG A 155 8.14 -15.22 0.61
CA ARG A 155 9.29 -16.15 0.56
C ARG A 155 9.94 -16.24 -0.80
N ASP A 156 9.16 -16.44 -1.85
CA ASP A 156 9.69 -16.63 -3.20
C ASP A 156 10.48 -15.42 -3.67
N LEU A 157 9.91 -14.21 -3.50
CA LEU A 157 10.61 -12.97 -3.82
C LEU A 157 11.87 -12.78 -2.95
N THR A 158 11.77 -13.06 -1.65
CA THR A 158 12.92 -12.93 -0.73
C THR A 158 14.04 -13.89 -1.11
N GLN A 159 13.74 -15.11 -1.53
CA GLN A 159 14.73 -16.08 -2.03
C GLN A 159 15.42 -15.60 -3.31
N ILE A 160 14.66 -15.03 -4.25
CA ILE A 160 15.21 -14.40 -5.47
C ILE A 160 16.16 -13.25 -5.10
N LEU A 161 15.77 -12.40 -4.15
CA LEU A 161 16.62 -11.31 -3.67
C LEU A 161 17.90 -11.82 -3.03
N MET A 162 17.83 -12.86 -2.22
CA MET A 162 19.01 -13.49 -1.61
C MET A 162 19.96 -14.10 -2.64
N ALA A 163 19.43 -14.71 -3.69
CA ALA A 163 20.24 -15.26 -4.80
C ALA A 163 20.93 -14.16 -5.59
N THR A 164 20.23 -13.02 -5.81
CA THR A 164 20.75 -11.88 -6.59
C THR A 164 21.76 -11.05 -5.79
N TYR A 165 21.50 -10.86 -4.48
CA TYR A 165 22.34 -10.06 -3.58
C TYR A 165 23.08 -10.99 -2.60
N LYS A 166 24.14 -11.65 -3.08
CA LYS A 166 24.90 -12.69 -2.34
C LYS A 166 25.39 -12.27 -0.96
N ASN A 167 25.60 -10.98 -0.74
CA ASN A 167 26.08 -10.44 0.53
C ASN A 167 24.97 -10.12 1.54
N LEU A 168 23.69 -10.19 1.12
CA LEU A 168 22.57 -9.79 1.97
C LEU A 168 22.54 -10.56 3.31
N LYS A 169 22.80 -11.86 3.29
CA LYS A 169 22.91 -12.68 4.50
C LYS A 169 24.07 -12.27 5.40
N LYS A 170 25.22 -11.88 4.79
CA LYS A 170 26.40 -11.46 5.55
C LYS A 170 26.21 -10.09 6.19
N GLU A 171 25.40 -9.24 5.59
CA GLU A 171 25.05 -7.92 6.16
C GLU A 171 24.12 -8.07 7.38
N CYS A 172 23.48 -9.23 7.55
CA CYS A 172 22.53 -9.53 8.63
C CYS A 172 23.01 -10.59 9.64
N ALA A 173 24.18 -11.13 9.47
CA ALA A 173 24.81 -12.08 10.41
C ALA A 173 25.65 -11.33 11.43
#